data_16a920079a71fc0ac6bc4342206e1193
#
_entry.id   16a920079a71fc0ac6bc4342206e1193
#
_cell.length_a   1.000
_cell.length_b   1.000
_cell.length_c   1.000
_cell.angle_alpha   90.00
_cell.angle_beta   90.00
_cell.angle_gamma   90.00
#
_symmetry.space_group_name_H-M   'P 1'
#
loop_
_entity.id
_entity.type
_entity.pdbx_description
1 polymer ?
#
loop_
_entity_poly.entity_id
_entity_poly.type
_entity_poly.pdbx_seq_one_letter_code
_entity_poly.pdbx_strand_id
1 'polypeptide(L)'
;DMVQPVPEGSFEKWYISCDYGTVNPTSMGLWGLQKGVWYRVKEFYFSSRREMRQMTDEEYALALEKLAGERHITAVIVDPSAASFMEVLRRRGWSVRKAVNEVLTGIRLTGDALKEGRIVICEGCSDCIREMDEYVWDLSSEARDRVKKEHDHAMDDMRYFVSTVLNRQDTPFVACTVARRR
;
A
#
# COMPACT_ATOMS: atom_id res chain seq x y z
N ASP A 1 2.98 16.83 -9.82
CA ASP A 1 1.96 15.99 -10.43
C ASP A 1 1.92 14.66 -9.68
N MET A 2 0.75 14.28 -9.15
CA MET A 2 0.60 13.07 -8.33
C MET A 2 0.59 11.78 -9.18
N VAL A 3 0.28 11.91 -10.47
CA VAL A 3 0.26 10.82 -11.44
C VAL A 3 1.32 11.09 -12.50
N GLN A 4 2.16 10.08 -12.77
CA GLN A 4 3.28 10.19 -13.72
C GLN A 4 3.50 8.85 -14.43
N PRO A 5 4.17 8.83 -15.60
CA PRO A 5 4.65 7.58 -16.18
C PRO A 5 5.67 6.90 -15.25
N VAL A 6 5.88 5.60 -15.46
CA VAL A 6 6.92 4.88 -14.73
C VAL A 6 8.28 5.49 -15.08
N PRO A 7 9.08 5.93 -14.10
CA PRO A 7 10.38 6.55 -14.38
C PRO A 7 11.36 5.54 -14.98
N GLU A 8 12.20 6.02 -15.87
CA GLU A 8 13.28 5.21 -16.42
C GLU A 8 14.37 4.92 -15.37
N GLY A 9 15.07 3.80 -15.54
CA GLY A 9 16.18 3.39 -14.70
C GLY A 9 15.83 2.35 -13.65
N SER A 10 16.79 2.08 -12.78
CA SER A 10 16.66 1.04 -11.75
C SER A 10 16.04 1.58 -10.46
N PHE A 11 15.31 0.71 -9.78
CA PHE A 11 14.79 0.97 -8.46
C PHE A 11 15.67 0.32 -7.40
N GLU A 12 15.83 0.99 -6.26
CA GLU A 12 16.71 0.60 -5.16
C GLU A 12 16.09 -0.45 -4.25
N LYS A 13 14.76 -0.37 -4.04
CA LYS A 13 13.99 -1.26 -3.16
C LYS A 13 12.59 -1.46 -3.69
N TRP A 14 11.98 -2.60 -3.29
CA TRP A 14 10.62 -2.95 -3.64
C TRP A 14 9.82 -3.42 -2.44
N TYR A 15 8.57 -2.98 -2.38
CA TYR A 15 7.56 -3.45 -1.43
C TYR A 15 6.25 -3.75 -2.15
N ILE A 16 5.41 -4.57 -1.53
CA ILE A 16 4.01 -4.71 -1.93
C ILE A 16 3.15 -4.36 -0.72
N SER A 17 2.14 -3.53 -0.91
CA SER A 17 1.07 -3.28 0.06
C SER A 17 -0.19 -4.01 -0.35
N CYS A 18 -0.99 -4.44 0.61
CA CYS A 18 -2.20 -5.21 0.35
C CYS A 18 -3.31 -4.84 1.34
N ASP A 19 -4.44 -4.37 0.79
CA ASP A 19 -5.73 -4.38 1.47
C ASP A 19 -6.50 -5.60 1.01
N TYR A 20 -6.66 -6.57 1.93
CA TYR A 20 -7.21 -7.88 1.63
C TYR A 20 -8.70 -7.97 1.98
N GLY A 21 -9.52 -8.32 1.02
CA GLY A 21 -10.94 -8.53 1.19
C GLY A 21 -11.41 -9.87 0.62
N THR A 22 -12.30 -10.56 1.35
CA THR A 22 -12.95 -11.79 0.86
C THR A 22 -14.23 -11.49 0.10
N VAL A 23 -15.03 -10.55 0.59
CA VAL A 23 -16.28 -10.05 -0.03
C VAL A 23 -16.05 -8.70 -0.70
N ASN A 24 -15.31 -7.84 -0.05
CA ASN A 24 -14.86 -6.55 -0.57
C ASN A 24 -13.70 -6.74 -1.55
N PRO A 25 -13.42 -5.76 -2.41
CA PRO A 25 -12.26 -5.81 -3.29
C PRO A 25 -10.95 -6.04 -2.52
N THR A 26 -10.03 -6.76 -3.15
CA THR A 26 -8.62 -6.84 -2.73
C THR A 26 -7.80 -5.94 -3.62
N SER A 27 -7.00 -5.08 -3.02
CA SER A 27 -6.06 -4.20 -3.69
C SER A 27 -4.63 -4.51 -3.27
N MET A 28 -3.72 -4.57 -4.24
CA MET A 28 -2.28 -4.71 -3.98
C MET A 28 -1.52 -3.67 -4.81
N GLY A 29 -0.60 -2.95 -4.18
CA GLY A 29 0.27 -1.99 -4.83
C GLY A 29 1.73 -2.45 -4.83
N LEU A 30 2.39 -2.41 -5.99
CA LEU A 30 3.83 -2.63 -6.12
C LEU A 30 4.55 -1.29 -6.06
N TRP A 31 5.39 -1.12 -5.04
CA TRP A 31 6.11 0.11 -4.74
C TRP A 31 7.60 -0.04 -5.00
N GLY A 32 8.17 0.88 -5.78
CA GLY A 32 9.60 0.96 -6.03
C GLY A 32 10.20 2.29 -5.57
N LEU A 33 11.35 2.24 -4.92
CA LEU A 33 12.11 3.42 -4.51
C LEU A 33 13.10 3.81 -5.59
N GLN A 34 13.06 5.08 -6.01
CA GLN A 34 14.07 5.65 -6.90
C GLN A 34 14.36 7.10 -6.50
N LYS A 35 15.62 7.40 -6.24
CA LYS A 35 16.10 8.77 -5.88
C LYS A 35 15.31 9.42 -4.73
N GLY A 36 14.98 8.61 -3.72
CA GLY A 36 14.24 9.08 -2.53
C GLY A 36 12.74 9.21 -2.70
N VAL A 37 12.18 8.92 -3.88
CA VAL A 37 10.74 8.94 -4.16
C VAL A 37 10.22 7.53 -4.31
N TRP A 38 9.08 7.24 -3.73
CA TRP A 38 8.38 5.97 -3.87
C TRP A 38 7.34 6.05 -4.98
N TYR A 39 7.40 5.12 -5.91
CA TYR A 39 6.47 5.01 -7.03
C TYR A 39 5.59 3.78 -6.87
N ARG A 40 4.25 3.97 -6.92
CA ARG A 40 3.32 2.85 -7.13
C ARG A 40 3.36 2.49 -8.60
N VAL A 41 4.19 1.50 -8.95
CA VAL A 41 4.52 1.18 -10.35
C VAL A 41 3.46 0.33 -11.02
N LYS A 42 2.88 -0.59 -10.26
CA LYS A 42 1.82 -1.51 -10.72
C LYS A 42 0.84 -1.78 -9.59
N GLU A 43 -0.31 -2.28 -9.97
CA GLU A 43 -1.32 -2.75 -9.03
C GLU A 43 -1.98 -4.04 -9.48
N PHE A 44 -2.58 -4.73 -8.52
CA PHE A 44 -3.57 -5.77 -8.71
C PHE A 44 -4.84 -5.32 -7.97
N TYR A 45 -5.97 -5.39 -8.67
CA TYR A 45 -7.26 -5.02 -8.09
C TYR A 45 -8.31 -6.06 -8.51
N PHE A 46 -8.98 -6.67 -7.53
CA PHE A 46 -9.97 -7.70 -7.77
C PHE A 46 -11.22 -7.44 -6.93
N SER A 47 -12.36 -7.28 -7.60
CA SER A 47 -13.67 -7.15 -6.96
C SER A 47 -14.49 -8.42 -7.17
N SER A 48 -14.72 -9.19 -6.12
CA SER A 48 -15.53 -10.42 -6.18
C SER A 48 -16.95 -10.17 -6.70
N ARG A 49 -17.51 -8.99 -6.42
CA ARG A 49 -18.85 -8.60 -6.90
C ARG A 49 -18.84 -8.32 -8.41
N ARG A 50 -17.83 -7.58 -8.90
CA ARG A 50 -17.71 -7.25 -10.33
C ARG A 50 -17.39 -8.49 -11.16
N GLU A 51 -16.53 -9.35 -10.66
CA GLU A 51 -16.10 -10.58 -11.34
C GLU A 51 -17.07 -11.76 -11.09
N MET A 52 -18.07 -11.61 -10.21
CA MET A 52 -19.02 -12.66 -9.80
C MET A 52 -18.31 -13.97 -9.37
N ARG A 53 -17.15 -13.86 -8.77
CA ARG A 53 -16.28 -14.95 -8.33
C ARG A 53 -15.52 -14.55 -7.09
N GLN A 54 -15.30 -15.49 -6.18
CA GLN A 54 -14.37 -15.32 -5.07
C GLN A 54 -13.02 -15.98 -5.41
N MET A 55 -11.93 -15.37 -4.96
CA MET A 55 -10.60 -15.95 -5.00
C MET A 55 -10.24 -16.53 -3.63
N THR A 56 -9.48 -17.62 -3.63
CA THR A 56 -8.88 -18.18 -2.42
C THR A 56 -7.61 -17.43 -2.03
N ASP A 57 -7.13 -17.65 -0.79
CA ASP A 57 -5.85 -17.11 -0.35
C ASP A 57 -4.68 -17.53 -1.25
N GLU A 58 -4.70 -18.78 -1.74
CA GLU A 58 -3.69 -19.30 -2.68
C GLU A 58 -3.73 -18.58 -4.04
N GLU A 59 -4.93 -18.32 -4.57
CA GLU A 59 -5.08 -17.57 -5.83
C GLU A 59 -4.59 -16.12 -5.66
N TYR A 60 -4.85 -15.48 -4.53
CA TYR A 60 -4.31 -14.15 -4.23
C TYR A 60 -2.79 -14.18 -4.06
N ALA A 61 -2.23 -15.23 -3.45
CA ALA A 61 -0.78 -15.40 -3.35
C ALA A 61 -0.12 -15.53 -4.74
N LEU A 62 -0.73 -16.28 -5.65
CA LEU A 62 -0.27 -16.37 -7.05
C LEU A 62 -0.37 -15.03 -7.78
N ALA A 63 -1.44 -14.26 -7.56
CA ALA A 63 -1.57 -12.92 -8.12
C ALA A 63 -0.47 -11.98 -7.59
N LEU A 64 -0.13 -12.07 -6.31
CA LEU A 64 0.97 -11.32 -5.70
C LEU A 64 2.32 -11.71 -6.30
N GLU A 65 2.58 -12.99 -6.50
CA GLU A 65 3.80 -13.49 -7.16
C GLU A 65 3.93 -12.93 -8.58
N LYS A 66 2.83 -12.92 -9.34
CA LYS A 66 2.77 -12.33 -10.67
C LYS A 66 3.02 -10.82 -10.67
N LEU A 67 2.48 -10.12 -9.68
CA LEU A 67 2.70 -8.68 -9.49
C LEU A 67 4.16 -8.39 -9.17
N ALA A 68 4.78 -9.18 -8.30
CA ALA A 68 6.19 -9.07 -7.92
C ALA A 68 7.13 -9.32 -9.11
N GLY A 69 6.79 -10.33 -9.96
CA GLY A 69 7.67 -10.76 -11.04
C GLY A 69 9.02 -11.24 -10.49
N GLU A 70 10.11 -10.87 -11.14
CA GLU A 70 11.48 -11.25 -10.74
C GLU A 70 12.11 -10.27 -9.73
N ARG A 71 11.32 -9.32 -9.20
CA ARG A 71 11.82 -8.31 -8.26
C ARG A 71 12.03 -8.90 -6.87
N HIS A 72 13.10 -8.48 -6.21
CA HIS A 72 13.31 -8.78 -4.81
C HIS A 72 12.42 -7.88 -3.95
N ILE A 73 11.33 -8.43 -3.43
CA ILE A 73 10.40 -7.71 -2.54
C ILE A 73 10.94 -7.75 -1.11
N THR A 74 11.23 -6.60 -0.54
CA THR A 74 11.75 -6.47 0.82
C THR A 74 10.74 -6.99 1.85
N ALA A 75 9.48 -6.61 1.71
CA ALA A 75 8.38 -7.13 2.51
C ALA A 75 7.03 -6.89 1.81
N VAL A 76 6.05 -7.69 2.19
CA VAL A 76 4.63 -7.50 1.87
C VAL A 76 3.95 -6.92 3.11
N ILE A 77 3.33 -5.76 2.96
CA ILE A 77 2.59 -5.06 4.01
C ILE A 77 1.12 -5.44 3.87
N VAL A 78 0.56 -6.11 4.85
CA VAL A 78 -0.79 -6.67 4.77
C VAL A 78 -1.66 -6.16 5.92
N ASP A 79 -2.94 -5.92 5.62
CA ASP A 79 -3.95 -5.64 6.63
C ASP A 79 -3.84 -6.62 7.81
N PRO A 80 -3.76 -6.14 9.07
CA PRO A 80 -3.64 -7.00 10.24
C PRO A 80 -4.76 -8.02 10.41
N SER A 81 -5.94 -7.77 9.86
CA SER A 81 -7.10 -8.67 9.93
C SER A 81 -6.98 -9.91 9.02
N ALA A 82 -6.11 -9.87 8.01
CA ALA A 82 -5.94 -10.92 7.02
C ALA A 82 -4.99 -12.06 7.48
N ALA A 83 -5.28 -12.66 8.64
CA ALA A 83 -4.39 -13.64 9.27
C ALA A 83 -4.12 -14.88 8.40
N SER A 84 -5.16 -15.42 7.75
CA SER A 84 -5.04 -16.61 6.90
C SER A 84 -4.19 -16.34 5.66
N PHE A 85 -4.40 -15.20 5.01
CA PHE A 85 -3.62 -14.79 3.85
C PHE A 85 -2.15 -14.55 4.21
N MET A 86 -1.88 -13.87 5.34
CA MET A 86 -0.50 -13.68 5.83
C MET A 86 0.22 -15.01 6.07
N GLU A 87 -0.49 -16.00 6.59
CA GLU A 87 0.07 -17.34 6.84
C GLU A 87 0.42 -18.05 5.51
N VAL A 88 -0.44 -17.96 4.52
CA VAL A 88 -0.17 -18.49 3.17
C VAL A 88 1.07 -17.83 2.57
N LEU A 89 1.18 -16.52 2.66
CA LEU A 89 2.35 -15.79 2.15
C LEU A 89 3.65 -16.21 2.85
N ARG A 90 3.63 -16.37 4.18
CA ARG A 90 4.81 -16.81 4.95
C ARG A 90 5.24 -18.22 4.56
N ARG A 91 4.30 -19.14 4.40
CA ARG A 91 4.59 -20.52 3.94
C ARG A 91 5.21 -20.55 2.54
N ARG A 92 4.88 -19.59 1.70
CA ARG A 92 5.48 -19.39 0.38
C ARG A 92 6.83 -18.66 0.40
N GLY A 93 7.34 -18.30 1.59
CA GLY A 93 8.65 -17.69 1.77
C GLY A 93 8.67 -16.16 1.72
N TRP A 94 7.50 -15.50 1.71
CA TRP A 94 7.43 -14.05 1.72
C TRP A 94 7.74 -13.47 3.11
N SER A 95 8.49 -12.37 3.15
CA SER A 95 8.59 -11.54 4.35
C SER A 95 7.31 -10.71 4.48
N VAL A 96 6.52 -10.98 5.52
CA VAL A 96 5.22 -10.35 5.73
C VAL A 96 5.25 -9.46 6.97
N ARG A 97 4.79 -8.22 6.82
CA ARG A 97 4.61 -7.26 7.93
C ARG A 97 3.15 -6.88 8.05
N LYS A 98 2.66 -6.84 9.28
CA LYS A 98 1.34 -6.27 9.57
C LYS A 98 1.38 -4.77 9.33
N ALA A 99 0.39 -4.26 8.60
CA ALA A 99 0.25 -2.83 8.39
C ALA A 99 -0.05 -2.09 9.69
N VAL A 100 0.48 -0.88 9.81
CA VAL A 100 -0.01 0.09 10.79
C VAL A 100 -1.36 0.60 10.29
N ASN A 101 -2.43 0.32 11.04
CA ASN A 101 -3.81 0.53 10.59
C ASN A 101 -4.53 1.66 11.35
N GLU A 102 -3.82 2.68 11.77
CA GLU A 102 -4.44 3.89 12.31
C GLU A 102 -5.01 4.74 11.17
N VAL A 103 -6.33 4.93 11.15
CA VAL A 103 -7.03 5.48 9.98
C VAL A 103 -6.76 6.97 9.80
N LEU A 104 -7.09 7.80 10.81
CA LEU A 104 -7.01 9.27 10.66
C LEU A 104 -5.59 9.76 10.46
N THR A 105 -4.65 9.29 11.26
CA THR A 105 -3.22 9.62 11.09
C THR A 105 -2.70 9.13 9.76
N GLY A 106 -3.07 7.91 9.35
CA GLY A 106 -2.67 7.34 8.08
C GLY A 106 -3.18 8.12 6.86
N ILE A 107 -4.42 8.58 6.89
CA ILE A 107 -4.99 9.43 5.82
C ILE A 107 -4.20 10.73 5.71
N ARG A 108 -3.92 11.40 6.84
CA ARG A 108 -3.13 12.64 6.86
C ARG A 108 -1.73 12.42 6.31
N LEU A 109 -1.01 11.39 6.79
CA LEU A 109 0.34 11.06 6.33
C LEU A 109 0.39 10.76 4.82
N THR A 110 -0.62 10.07 4.30
CA THR A 110 -0.73 9.74 2.88
C THR A 110 -0.97 11.01 2.04
N GLY A 111 -1.87 11.88 2.49
CA GLY A 111 -2.12 13.17 1.84
C GLY A 111 -0.88 14.08 1.82
N ASP A 112 -0.14 14.14 2.92
CA ASP A 112 1.10 14.91 3.02
C ASP A 112 2.17 14.31 2.08
N ALA A 113 2.34 12.98 2.06
CA ALA A 113 3.30 12.30 1.20
C ALA A 113 3.04 12.52 -0.30
N LEU A 114 1.76 12.55 -0.70
CA LEU A 114 1.36 12.86 -2.08
C LEU A 114 1.66 14.34 -2.43
N LYS A 115 1.30 15.28 -1.56
CA LYS A 115 1.52 16.72 -1.77
C LYS A 115 3.01 17.07 -1.84
N GLU A 116 3.82 16.43 -1.01
CA GLU A 116 5.27 16.64 -0.94
C GLU A 116 6.04 15.88 -2.04
N GLY A 117 5.36 15.07 -2.85
CA GLY A 117 5.97 14.27 -3.90
C GLY A 117 6.87 13.14 -3.37
N ARG A 118 6.66 12.71 -2.13
CA ARG A 118 7.38 11.56 -1.54
C ARG A 118 6.86 10.23 -2.08
N ILE A 119 5.60 10.20 -2.50
CA ILE A 119 4.98 9.10 -3.23
C ILE A 119 4.36 9.62 -4.51
N VAL A 120 4.42 8.81 -5.56
CA VAL A 120 3.87 9.09 -6.89
C VAL A 120 3.13 7.85 -7.38
N ILE A 121 1.98 8.05 -8.01
CA ILE A 121 1.20 6.97 -8.62
C ILE A 121 1.51 6.91 -10.11
N CYS A 122 1.87 5.73 -10.61
CA CYS A 122 2.11 5.59 -12.04
C CYS A 122 0.81 5.40 -12.83
N GLU A 123 0.79 5.90 -14.05
CA GLU A 123 -0.39 5.93 -14.95
C GLU A 123 -1.07 4.57 -15.14
N GLY A 124 -0.35 3.47 -15.00
CA GLY A 124 -0.88 2.10 -15.09
C GLY A 124 -1.72 1.66 -13.88
N CYS A 125 -1.75 2.44 -12.78
CA CYS A 125 -2.52 2.14 -11.57
C CYS A 125 -3.92 2.75 -11.64
N SER A 126 -4.72 2.28 -12.59
CA SER A 126 -6.03 2.87 -12.95
C SER A 126 -7.07 2.80 -11.85
N ASP A 127 -7.10 1.73 -11.04
CA ASP A 127 -8.03 1.58 -9.93
C ASP A 127 -7.66 2.53 -8.78
N CYS A 128 -6.37 2.66 -8.46
CA CYS A 128 -5.88 3.62 -7.47
C CYS A 128 -6.18 5.07 -7.90
N ILE A 129 -5.96 5.41 -9.16
CA ILE A 129 -6.25 6.75 -9.71
C ILE A 129 -7.74 7.04 -9.61
N ARG A 130 -8.60 6.10 -10.01
CA ARG A 130 -10.05 6.24 -9.90
C ARG A 130 -10.49 6.51 -8.46
N GLU A 131 -10.05 5.68 -7.51
CA GLU A 131 -10.41 5.86 -6.10
C GLU A 131 -9.88 7.19 -5.54
N MET A 132 -8.69 7.60 -5.96
CA MET A 132 -8.11 8.89 -5.56
C MET A 132 -8.97 10.08 -6.04
N ASP A 133 -9.47 10.03 -7.28
CA ASP A 133 -10.35 11.05 -7.83
C ASP A 133 -11.69 11.11 -7.07
N GLU A 134 -12.30 9.96 -6.79
CA GLU A 134 -13.53 9.87 -5.98
C GLU A 134 -13.32 10.41 -4.57
N TYR A 135 -12.17 10.11 -3.95
CA TYR A 135 -11.83 10.54 -2.59
C TYR A 135 -11.64 12.06 -2.48
N VAL A 136 -11.03 12.69 -3.48
CA VAL A 136 -10.85 14.16 -3.53
C VAL A 136 -12.21 14.86 -3.65
N TRP A 137 -13.14 14.30 -4.41
CA TRP A 137 -14.49 14.86 -4.54
C TRP A 137 -15.26 14.84 -3.21
N ASP A 138 -15.17 13.78 -2.43
CA ASP A 138 -15.84 13.67 -1.14
C ASP A 138 -15.28 14.63 -0.08
N LEU A 139 -13.99 14.93 -0.13
CA LEU A 139 -13.36 15.94 0.73
C LEU A 139 -13.77 17.38 0.38
N SER A 140 -14.18 17.64 -0.85
CA SER A 140 -14.64 18.94 -1.32
C SER A 140 -16.13 19.20 -1.05
N SER A 141 -16.92 18.17 -0.78
CA SER A 141 -18.32 18.29 -0.38
C SER A 141 -18.39 18.69 1.10
N GLU A 142 -19.30 19.62 1.44
CA GLU A 142 -19.45 20.19 2.81
C GLU A 142 -19.88 19.16 3.90
N ALA A 143 -20.02 17.88 3.55
CA ALA A 143 -20.30 16.78 4.48
C ALA A 143 -19.01 16.23 5.11
N ARG A 144 -18.36 17.05 5.93
CA ARG A 144 -17.07 16.78 6.59
C ARG A 144 -17.05 15.61 7.60
N ASP A 145 -18.16 14.90 7.83
CA ASP A 145 -18.27 13.91 8.90
C ASP A 145 -18.56 12.48 8.47
N ARG A 146 -18.56 12.19 7.18
CA ARG A 146 -18.73 10.79 6.70
C ARG A 146 -17.82 10.54 5.49
N VAL A 147 -16.64 10.00 5.74
CA VAL A 147 -15.93 9.23 4.73
C VAL A 147 -16.83 8.05 4.36
N LYS A 148 -17.51 8.11 3.20
CA LYS A 148 -18.22 6.96 2.65
C LYS A 148 -17.18 5.87 2.41
N LYS A 149 -17.16 4.86 3.26
CA LYS A 149 -16.35 3.64 3.11
C LYS A 149 -16.93 2.76 1.99
N GLU A 150 -16.96 3.27 0.78
CA GLU A 150 -17.33 2.51 -0.41
C GLU A 150 -16.26 2.84 -1.47
N HIS A 151 -15.49 1.84 -1.88
CA HIS A 151 -14.45 1.95 -2.92
C HIS A 151 -13.16 2.68 -2.51
N ASP A 152 -12.58 2.33 -1.36
CA ASP A 152 -11.33 2.92 -0.84
C ASP A 152 -10.18 1.90 -0.64
N HIS A 153 -10.25 0.75 -1.32
CA HIS A 153 -9.32 -0.37 -1.09
C HIS A 153 -7.89 -0.08 -1.58
N ALA A 154 -7.75 0.59 -2.73
CA ALA A 154 -6.44 1.04 -3.20
C ALA A 154 -5.90 2.21 -2.36
N MET A 155 -6.79 3.06 -1.85
CA MET A 155 -6.43 4.11 -0.89
C MET A 155 -5.99 3.53 0.44
N ASP A 156 -6.65 2.46 0.93
CA ASP A 156 -6.28 1.77 2.16
C ASP A 156 -4.94 1.04 2.02
N ASP A 157 -4.69 0.31 0.94
CA ASP A 157 -3.39 -0.33 0.73
C ASP A 157 -2.25 0.71 0.62
N MET A 158 -2.49 1.86 -0.02
CA MET A 158 -1.54 2.97 -0.07
C MET A 158 -1.28 3.55 1.33
N ARG A 159 -2.33 3.73 2.14
CA ARG A 159 -2.23 4.18 3.53
C ARG A 159 -1.41 3.20 4.37
N TYR A 160 -1.58 1.89 4.17
CA TYR A 160 -0.78 0.86 4.85
C TYR A 160 0.70 0.98 4.49
N PHE A 161 1.02 1.19 3.22
CA PHE A 161 2.40 1.41 2.79
C PHE A 161 3.01 2.65 3.45
N VAL A 162 2.34 3.78 3.36
CA VAL A 162 2.83 5.05 3.91
C VAL A 162 3.02 4.97 5.42
N SER A 163 2.03 4.47 6.15
CA SER A 163 2.09 4.37 7.61
C SER A 163 3.14 3.38 8.12
N THR A 164 3.42 2.31 7.35
CA THR A 164 4.28 1.21 7.79
C THR A 164 5.72 1.36 7.32
N VAL A 165 5.92 1.84 6.10
CA VAL A 165 7.24 1.94 5.47
C VAL A 165 7.77 3.36 5.52
N LEU A 166 7.03 4.32 4.96
CA LEU A 166 7.49 5.69 4.79
C LEU A 166 7.65 6.42 6.15
N ASN A 167 6.65 6.33 7.00
CA ASN A 167 6.65 7.01 8.31
C ASN A 167 7.73 6.48 9.28
N ARG A 168 8.18 5.23 9.14
CA ARG A 168 9.29 4.69 9.95
C ARG A 168 10.66 5.19 9.50
N GLN A 169 10.81 5.60 8.25
CA GLN A 169 12.06 6.15 7.74
C GLN A 169 12.28 7.58 8.24
N ASP A 170 11.22 8.30 8.55
CA ASP A 170 11.27 9.68 9.08
C ASP A 170 11.54 9.76 10.60
N THR A 171 11.57 8.62 11.31
CA THR A 171 11.91 8.58 12.73
C THR A 171 13.43 8.53 12.88
N PRO A 172 14.12 9.59 13.34
CA PRO A 172 15.56 9.55 13.55
C PRO A 172 15.89 8.46 14.58
N PHE A 173 16.90 7.64 14.25
CA PHE A 173 17.40 6.61 15.16
C PHE A 173 18.00 7.29 16.39
N VAL A 174 17.26 7.40 17.47
CA VAL A 174 17.80 7.83 18.76
C VAL A 174 18.57 6.66 19.33
N ALA A 175 19.88 6.65 19.12
CA ALA A 175 20.78 5.73 19.79
C ALA A 175 20.77 6.03 21.29
N CYS A 176 20.02 5.27 22.07
CA CYS A 176 20.15 5.28 23.53
C CYS A 176 21.50 4.67 23.90
N THR A 177 22.49 5.50 24.14
CA THR A 177 23.75 5.09 24.77
C THR A 177 23.45 4.79 26.24
N VAL A 178 23.33 3.50 26.57
CA VAL A 178 23.28 3.08 27.98
C VAL A 178 24.68 3.23 28.54
N ALA A 179 24.89 4.30 29.29
CA ALA A 179 26.12 4.48 30.08
C ALA A 179 26.16 3.39 31.15
N ARG A 180 27.05 2.39 30.97
CA ARG A 180 27.41 1.47 32.06
C ARG A 180 28.13 2.28 33.14
N ARG A 181 27.48 2.47 34.29
CA ARG A 181 28.17 2.89 35.52
C ARG A 181 29.03 1.71 35.99
N ARG A 182 30.31 1.98 36.17
CA ARG A 182 31.25 1.12 36.90
C ARG A 182 31.05 1.33 38.42
#